data_9aebae7bacb143ace1c1dc8794e9d903
#
_entry.id   9aebae7bacb143ace1c1dc8794e9d903
#
_cell.length_a   1.000
_cell.length_b   1.000
_cell.length_c   1.000
_cell.angle_alpha   90.00
_cell.angle_beta   90.00
_cell.angle_gamma   90.00
#
_symmetry.space_group_name_H-M   'P 1'
#
loop_
_entity.id
_entity.type
_entity.pdbx_description
1 polymer ?
#
loop_
_entity_poly.entity_id
_entity_poly.type
_entity_poly.pdbx_seq_one_letter_code
_entity_poly.pdbx_strand_id
1 'polypeptide(L)'
;MSSTRKVLAVVLVVFGFLAFPGRAVADVPVGPPRPAACPPGTEDPRTYSGPLASYRCHSAVVDPTGRTVVLRQGRSGPSAFGMLHALLDHNVQDHVIERVVSSAFPISAPGGRVRYIAEFRHDGFGVMAVWVEVDRSPSKDAPDAQPFGVVTAYCKVPARANVENLCPEWVNDSL
;
A
#
# COMPACT_ATOMS: atom_id res chain seq x y z
N MET A 1 -19.44 78.41 4.80
CA MET A 1 -19.19 77.27 5.68
C MET A 1 -19.65 75.96 4.96
N SER A 2 -18.71 75.29 4.32
CA SER A 2 -18.98 74.11 3.51
C SER A 2 -18.50 72.85 4.28
N SER A 3 -19.47 72.01 4.64
CA SER A 3 -19.24 70.77 5.41
C SER A 3 -19.01 69.58 4.46
N THR A 4 -17.78 69.14 4.33
CA THR A 4 -17.41 68.01 3.49
C THR A 4 -17.60 66.71 4.29
N ARG A 5 -18.63 65.92 3.99
CA ARG A 5 -18.86 64.58 4.56
C ARG A 5 -17.92 63.59 3.90
N LYS A 6 -16.96 63.06 4.65
CA LYS A 6 -16.14 61.91 4.23
C LYS A 6 -16.92 60.62 4.36
N VAL A 7 -17.18 59.97 3.23
CA VAL A 7 -17.76 58.64 3.18
C VAL A 7 -16.63 57.61 3.33
N LEU A 8 -16.67 56.88 4.42
CA LEU A 8 -15.72 55.78 4.70
C LEU A 8 -16.23 54.50 4.03
N ALA A 9 -15.62 54.11 2.93
CA ALA A 9 -15.93 52.83 2.29
C ALA A 9 -15.23 51.71 3.03
N VAL A 10 -16.02 50.84 3.72
CA VAL A 10 -15.54 49.63 4.35
C VAL A 10 -15.48 48.52 3.28
N VAL A 11 -14.27 48.16 2.86
CA VAL A 11 -14.06 47.02 1.96
C VAL A 11 -14.06 45.75 2.81
N LEU A 12 -15.14 44.97 2.73
CA LEU A 12 -15.26 43.66 3.33
C LEU A 12 -14.50 42.66 2.43
N VAL A 13 -13.29 42.26 2.84
CA VAL A 13 -12.54 41.18 2.20
C VAL A 13 -13.09 39.87 2.74
N VAL A 14 -13.94 39.22 1.94
CA VAL A 14 -14.42 37.86 2.24
C VAL A 14 -13.33 36.88 1.86
N PHE A 15 -12.57 36.42 2.83
CA PHE A 15 -11.68 35.27 2.65
C PHE A 15 -12.54 34.01 2.44
N GLY A 16 -12.74 33.64 1.17
CA GLY A 16 -13.28 32.35 0.83
C GLY A 16 -12.30 31.25 1.21
N PHE A 17 -12.56 30.53 2.31
CA PHE A 17 -11.91 29.26 2.61
C PHE A 17 -12.29 28.28 1.52
N LEU A 18 -11.40 28.09 0.53
CA LEU A 18 -11.44 26.95 -0.36
C LEU A 18 -11.12 25.71 0.49
N ALA A 19 -12.18 25.11 1.03
CA ALA A 19 -12.09 23.77 1.60
C ALA A 19 -11.69 22.82 0.46
N PHE A 20 -10.41 22.47 0.38
CA PHE A 20 -9.99 21.34 -0.43
C PHE A 20 -10.75 20.13 0.12
N PRO A 21 -11.51 19.41 -0.72
CA PRO A 21 -12.09 18.16 -0.29
C PRO A 21 -10.90 17.22 0.00
N GLY A 22 -10.57 17.10 1.28
CA GLY A 22 -9.70 16.03 1.73
C GLY A 22 -10.30 14.75 1.16
N ARG A 23 -9.55 14.03 0.30
CA ARG A 23 -9.93 12.69 -0.09
C ARG A 23 -10.05 11.90 1.20
N ALA A 24 -11.26 11.67 1.65
CA ALA A 24 -11.55 10.70 2.67
C ALA A 24 -10.98 9.38 2.13
N VAL A 25 -9.89 8.92 2.70
CA VAL A 25 -9.48 7.52 2.54
C VAL A 25 -10.66 6.76 3.13
N ALA A 26 -11.45 6.14 2.29
CA ALA A 26 -12.60 5.39 2.73
C ALA A 26 -12.10 4.37 3.75
N ASP A 27 -12.74 4.34 4.89
CA ASP A 27 -12.56 3.34 5.94
C ASP A 27 -13.04 2.00 5.33
N VAL A 28 -12.16 1.35 4.55
CA VAL A 28 -12.48 0.08 3.91
C VAL A 28 -12.28 -0.98 4.98
N PRO A 29 -13.35 -1.63 5.45
CA PRO A 29 -13.22 -2.74 6.38
C PRO A 29 -12.28 -3.77 5.75
N VAL A 30 -11.21 -4.11 6.45
CA VAL A 30 -10.28 -5.13 5.98
C VAL A 30 -10.98 -6.47 6.04
N GLY A 31 -11.47 -6.93 4.90
CA GLY A 31 -12.15 -8.22 4.75
C GLY A 31 -11.15 -9.39 4.73
N PRO A 32 -11.66 -10.63 4.71
CA PRO A 32 -10.80 -11.81 4.54
C PRO A 32 -10.07 -11.73 3.18
N PRO A 33 -8.86 -12.32 3.08
CA PRO A 33 -8.16 -12.39 1.81
C PRO A 33 -8.97 -13.19 0.79
N ARG A 34 -8.81 -12.84 -0.48
CA ARG A 34 -9.38 -13.60 -1.61
C ARG A 34 -8.24 -14.36 -2.30
N PRO A 35 -7.93 -15.59 -1.85
CA PRO A 35 -6.81 -16.34 -2.39
C PRO A 35 -6.99 -16.65 -3.86
N ALA A 36 -5.89 -16.67 -4.59
CA ALA A 36 -5.78 -17.11 -5.98
C ALA A 36 -4.66 -18.15 -6.07
N ALA A 37 -4.68 -18.96 -7.11
CA ALA A 37 -3.54 -19.81 -7.40
C ALA A 37 -2.35 -18.95 -7.88
N CYS A 38 -1.15 -19.34 -7.47
CA CYS A 38 0.05 -18.82 -8.11
C CYS A 38 0.04 -19.09 -9.61
N PRO A 39 0.60 -18.20 -10.44
CA PRO A 39 0.71 -18.45 -11.86
C PRO A 39 1.43 -19.78 -12.14
N PRO A 40 0.99 -20.56 -13.12
CA PRO A 40 1.55 -21.89 -13.38
C PRO A 40 3.08 -21.87 -13.52
N GLY A 41 3.74 -22.81 -12.85
CA GLY A 41 5.20 -22.97 -12.88
C GLY A 41 5.98 -22.01 -11.99
N THR A 42 5.34 -21.05 -11.35
CA THR A 42 6.02 -20.07 -10.47
C THR A 42 6.32 -20.59 -9.06
N GLU A 43 5.78 -21.74 -8.69
CA GLU A 43 5.97 -22.39 -7.38
C GLU A 43 7.05 -23.50 -7.40
N ASP A 44 7.50 -23.92 -8.58
CA ASP A 44 8.42 -25.05 -8.70
C ASP A 44 9.81 -24.74 -8.10
N PRO A 45 10.21 -25.40 -7.01
CA PRO A 45 11.49 -25.15 -6.36
C PRO A 45 12.71 -25.58 -7.22
N ARG A 46 12.50 -26.37 -8.27
CA ARG A 46 13.58 -26.75 -9.19
C ARG A 46 13.93 -25.60 -10.14
N THR A 47 12.89 -24.90 -10.64
CA THR A 47 13.05 -23.72 -11.48
C THR A 47 13.50 -22.53 -10.66
N TYR A 48 12.90 -22.36 -9.46
CA TYR A 48 13.17 -21.24 -8.56
C TYR A 48 14.11 -21.65 -7.43
N SER A 49 15.37 -21.91 -7.77
CA SER A 49 16.43 -22.26 -6.83
C SER A 49 17.60 -21.27 -6.90
N GLY A 50 18.49 -21.27 -5.93
CA GLY A 50 19.63 -20.38 -5.89
C GLY A 50 19.24 -18.90 -6.03
N PRO A 51 19.84 -18.13 -6.94
CA PRO A 51 19.52 -16.71 -7.12
C PRO A 51 18.07 -16.46 -7.53
N LEU A 52 17.40 -17.42 -8.16
CA LEU A 52 16.02 -17.31 -8.61
C LEU A 52 15.00 -17.61 -7.50
N ALA A 53 15.41 -18.17 -6.36
CA ALA A 53 14.50 -18.53 -5.27
C ALA A 53 13.63 -17.35 -4.80
N SER A 54 14.16 -16.12 -4.83
CA SER A 54 13.42 -14.92 -4.43
C SER A 54 12.25 -14.58 -5.36
N TYR A 55 12.24 -15.09 -6.59
CA TYR A 55 11.16 -14.85 -7.55
C TYR A 55 10.06 -15.93 -7.48
N ARG A 56 10.25 -16.99 -6.70
CA ARG A 56 9.22 -18.01 -6.50
C ARG A 56 7.96 -17.37 -5.93
N CYS A 57 6.79 -17.77 -6.46
CA CYS A 57 5.52 -17.36 -5.89
C CYS A 57 5.38 -17.96 -4.48
N HIS A 58 5.12 -17.11 -3.50
CA HIS A 58 4.77 -17.48 -2.13
C HIS A 58 3.25 -17.67 -2.01
N SER A 59 2.50 -16.68 -2.48
CA SER A 59 1.05 -16.71 -2.54
C SER A 59 0.53 -15.75 -3.62
N ALA A 60 -0.78 -15.80 -3.89
CA ALA A 60 -1.45 -14.86 -4.75
C ALA A 60 -2.86 -14.57 -4.24
N VAL A 61 -3.35 -13.36 -4.47
CA VAL A 61 -4.70 -12.93 -4.09
C VAL A 61 -5.35 -12.13 -5.22
N VAL A 62 -6.69 -12.04 -5.19
CA VAL A 62 -7.46 -11.25 -6.14
C VAL A 62 -7.81 -9.90 -5.51
N ASP A 63 -7.48 -8.80 -6.19
CA ASP A 63 -7.84 -7.45 -5.76
C ASP A 63 -9.34 -7.14 -6.03
N PRO A 64 -9.91 -6.03 -5.52
CA PRO A 64 -11.31 -5.67 -5.77
C PRO A 64 -11.65 -5.43 -7.24
N THR A 65 -10.66 -5.24 -8.11
CA THR A 65 -10.85 -5.10 -9.56
C THR A 65 -10.87 -6.43 -10.30
N GLY A 66 -10.69 -7.56 -9.59
CA GLY A 66 -10.63 -8.91 -10.17
C GLY A 66 -9.26 -9.30 -10.69
N ARG A 67 -8.21 -8.53 -10.42
CA ARG A 67 -6.84 -8.84 -10.87
C ARG A 67 -6.10 -9.67 -9.84
N THR A 68 -5.37 -10.65 -10.30
CA THR A 68 -4.45 -11.41 -9.45
C THR A 68 -3.21 -10.60 -9.16
N VAL A 69 -2.84 -10.52 -7.89
CA VAL A 69 -1.61 -9.92 -7.37
C VAL A 69 -0.76 -11.03 -6.75
N VAL A 70 0.45 -11.18 -7.24
CA VAL A 70 1.40 -12.19 -6.79
C VAL A 70 2.23 -11.65 -5.64
N LEU A 71 2.37 -12.40 -4.57
CA LEU A 71 3.34 -12.18 -3.51
C LEU A 71 4.49 -13.19 -3.72
N ARG A 72 5.64 -12.71 -4.11
CA ARG A 72 6.83 -13.55 -4.28
C ARG A 72 7.56 -13.74 -2.95
N GLN A 73 8.34 -14.81 -2.83
CA GLN A 73 9.21 -15.06 -1.67
C GLN A 73 10.03 -13.82 -1.31
N GLY A 74 10.63 -13.19 -2.31
CA GLY A 74 11.36 -11.96 -2.15
C GLY A 74 12.70 -12.14 -1.46
N ARG A 75 13.33 -11.00 -1.09
CA ARG A 75 14.58 -10.92 -0.35
C ARG A 75 14.67 -9.58 0.37
N SER A 76 15.42 -9.51 1.46
CA SER A 76 15.81 -8.27 2.14
C SER A 76 17.16 -7.74 1.63
N GLY A 77 17.57 -6.54 2.09
CA GLY A 77 18.85 -5.93 1.74
C GLY A 77 18.87 -5.27 0.34
N PRO A 78 20.02 -5.26 -0.36
CA PRO A 78 20.12 -4.62 -1.66
C PRO A 78 19.13 -5.18 -2.67
N SER A 79 18.38 -4.28 -3.32
CA SER A 79 17.29 -4.64 -4.25
C SER A 79 16.21 -5.51 -3.61
N ALA A 80 15.86 -5.21 -2.36
CA ALA A 80 14.85 -5.90 -1.59
C ALA A 80 13.47 -5.83 -2.23
N PHE A 81 12.68 -6.91 -2.12
CA PHE A 81 11.30 -6.97 -2.58
C PHE A 81 10.55 -8.18 -2.00
N GLY A 82 9.23 -8.18 -2.13
CA GLY A 82 8.37 -9.31 -1.82
C GLY A 82 8.16 -9.56 -0.33
N MET A 83 7.77 -10.79 0.01
CA MET A 83 7.39 -11.17 1.36
C MET A 83 8.53 -10.98 2.36
N LEU A 84 9.73 -11.47 2.06
CA LEU A 84 10.86 -11.33 2.99
C LEU A 84 11.27 -9.88 3.24
N HIS A 85 11.17 -9.00 2.24
CA HIS A 85 11.39 -7.57 2.44
C HIS A 85 10.35 -6.96 3.38
N ALA A 86 9.07 -7.21 3.10
CA ALA A 86 8.00 -6.70 3.95
C ALA A 86 8.11 -7.19 5.40
N LEU A 87 8.43 -8.47 5.59
CA LEU A 87 8.57 -9.06 6.92
C LEU A 87 9.80 -8.55 7.67
N LEU A 88 10.99 -8.65 7.06
CA LEU A 88 12.25 -8.42 7.77
C LEU A 88 12.59 -6.93 7.92
N ASP A 89 12.21 -6.11 6.93
CA ASP A 89 12.57 -4.70 6.90
C ASP A 89 11.45 -3.81 7.45
N HIS A 90 10.18 -4.28 7.43
CA HIS A 90 9.02 -3.49 7.81
C HIS A 90 8.07 -4.17 8.82
N ASN A 91 8.34 -5.41 9.24
CA ASN A 91 7.49 -6.19 10.15
C ASN A 91 6.03 -6.32 9.65
N VAL A 92 5.84 -6.59 8.34
CA VAL A 92 4.52 -6.87 7.76
C VAL A 92 4.47 -8.32 7.34
N GLN A 93 3.57 -9.09 7.94
CA GLN A 93 3.37 -10.50 7.61
C GLN A 93 2.55 -10.65 6.30
N ASP A 94 2.67 -11.81 5.66
CA ASP A 94 2.05 -12.12 4.37
C ASP A 94 0.52 -11.99 4.40
N HIS A 95 -0.13 -12.51 5.44
CA HIS A 95 -1.58 -12.44 5.58
C HIS A 95 -2.12 -10.99 5.70
N VAL A 96 -1.32 -10.06 6.28
CA VAL A 96 -1.66 -8.62 6.30
C VAL A 96 -1.62 -8.05 4.88
N ILE A 97 -0.57 -8.38 4.11
CA ILE A 97 -0.43 -7.96 2.71
C ILE A 97 -1.62 -8.46 1.89
N GLU A 98 -1.95 -9.75 2.02
CA GLU A 98 -3.04 -10.40 1.30
C GLU A 98 -4.39 -9.74 1.57
N ARG A 99 -4.67 -9.41 2.83
CA ARG A 99 -5.90 -8.71 3.21
C ARG A 99 -5.96 -7.29 2.67
N VAL A 100 -4.88 -6.53 2.79
CA VAL A 100 -4.82 -5.16 2.25
C VAL A 100 -5.09 -5.17 0.76
N VAL A 101 -4.42 -6.05 0.01
CA VAL A 101 -4.59 -6.17 -1.44
C VAL A 101 -6.00 -6.61 -1.81
N SER A 102 -6.58 -7.56 -1.06
CA SER A 102 -7.93 -8.07 -1.35
C SER A 102 -9.06 -7.10 -0.99
N SER A 103 -8.80 -6.12 -0.11
CA SER A 103 -9.82 -5.21 0.42
C SER A 103 -9.75 -3.82 -0.21
N ALA A 104 -8.55 -3.31 -0.49
CA ALA A 104 -8.35 -1.94 -0.95
C ALA A 104 -8.35 -1.84 -2.49
N PHE A 105 -8.95 -0.77 -3.02
CA PHE A 105 -8.82 -0.47 -4.44
C PHE A 105 -7.43 0.08 -4.76
N PRO A 106 -6.81 -0.35 -5.88
CA PRO A 106 -5.50 0.13 -6.29
C PRO A 106 -5.56 1.61 -6.71
N ILE A 107 -4.58 2.37 -6.25
CA ILE A 107 -4.33 3.75 -6.68
C ILE A 107 -2.99 3.83 -7.39
N SER A 108 -2.84 4.79 -8.31
CA SER A 108 -1.57 5.00 -9.00
C SER A 108 -0.46 5.43 -8.04
N ALA A 109 0.74 4.89 -8.24
CA ALA A 109 1.94 5.22 -7.48
C ALA A 109 3.09 5.59 -8.45
N PRO A 110 4.14 6.28 -7.95
CA PRO A 110 5.30 6.61 -8.78
C PRO A 110 5.94 5.38 -9.43
N GLY A 111 6.58 5.59 -10.60
CA GLY A 111 7.27 4.53 -11.32
C GLY A 111 6.37 3.51 -12.02
N GLY A 112 5.10 3.85 -12.29
CA GLY A 112 4.16 2.95 -12.96
C GLY A 112 3.58 1.86 -12.05
N ARG A 113 3.88 1.93 -10.76
CA ARG A 113 3.35 1.02 -9.74
C ARG A 113 1.91 1.35 -9.37
N VAL A 114 1.29 0.46 -8.64
CA VAL A 114 0.03 0.69 -7.93
C VAL A 114 0.23 0.49 -6.45
N ARG A 115 -0.62 1.11 -5.67
CA ARG A 115 -0.59 1.05 -4.21
C ARG A 115 -1.96 0.68 -3.69
N TYR A 116 -1.99 -0.19 -2.69
CA TYR A 116 -3.16 -0.53 -1.89
C TYR A 116 -2.95 0.04 -0.49
N ILE A 117 -3.98 0.61 0.11
CA ILE A 117 -3.91 1.23 1.44
C ILE A 117 -5.12 0.78 2.24
N ALA A 118 -4.88 0.21 3.41
CA ALA A 118 -5.92 -0.08 4.38
C ALA A 118 -5.55 0.43 5.76
N GLU A 119 -6.53 0.87 6.53
CA GLU A 119 -6.35 1.33 7.91
C GLU A 119 -6.72 0.22 8.88
N PHE A 120 -5.81 -0.04 9.80
CA PHE A 120 -6.00 -0.93 10.93
C PHE A 120 -6.25 -0.08 12.18
N ARG A 121 -7.24 -0.46 12.98
CA ARG A 121 -7.62 0.24 14.19
C ARG A 121 -7.51 -0.66 15.40
N HIS A 122 -6.98 -0.12 16.48
CA HIS A 122 -6.88 -0.81 17.76
C HIS A 122 -7.23 0.15 18.88
N ASP A 123 -8.14 -0.23 19.77
CA ASP A 123 -8.69 0.64 20.82
C ASP A 123 -7.61 1.25 21.74
N GLY A 124 -6.51 0.52 22.00
CA GLY A 124 -5.41 0.98 22.85
C GLY A 124 -4.25 1.65 22.10
N PHE A 125 -4.11 1.45 20.79
CA PHE A 125 -2.94 1.88 20.00
C PHE A 125 -3.26 2.87 18.89
N GLY A 126 -4.54 3.11 18.60
CA GLY A 126 -4.98 4.07 17.59
C GLY A 126 -5.07 3.49 16.19
N VAL A 127 -4.67 4.27 15.18
CA VAL A 127 -4.83 3.94 13.76
C VAL A 127 -3.47 3.84 13.08
N MET A 128 -3.30 2.79 12.26
CA MET A 128 -2.12 2.58 11.43
C MET A 128 -2.57 2.27 10.00
N ALA A 129 -2.04 2.97 9.02
CA ALA A 129 -2.25 2.66 7.61
C ALA A 129 -1.17 1.70 7.13
N VAL A 130 -1.58 0.56 6.58
CA VAL A 130 -0.68 -0.36 5.87
C VAL A 130 -0.72 -0.05 4.38
N TRP A 131 0.45 0.14 3.81
CA TRP A 131 0.65 0.46 2.41
C TRP A 131 1.34 -0.72 1.73
N VAL A 132 0.76 -1.20 0.64
CA VAL A 132 1.33 -2.28 -0.18
C VAL A 132 1.59 -1.73 -1.58
N GLU A 133 2.83 -1.74 -2.02
CA GLU A 133 3.22 -1.32 -3.37
C GLU A 133 3.41 -2.53 -4.28
N VAL A 134 2.82 -2.46 -5.45
CA VAL A 134 2.81 -3.55 -6.43
C VAL A 134 3.28 -3.05 -7.78
N ASP A 135 4.22 -3.76 -8.40
CA ASP A 135 4.61 -3.57 -9.77
C ASP A 135 3.88 -4.60 -10.65
N ARG A 136 3.11 -4.10 -11.61
CA ARG A 136 2.33 -4.92 -12.53
C ARG A 136 3.08 -5.28 -13.81
N SER A 137 4.28 -4.75 -13.98
CA SER A 137 5.14 -5.07 -15.11
C SER A 137 5.75 -6.46 -14.95
N PRO A 138 5.99 -7.18 -16.04
CA PRO A 138 6.76 -8.42 -15.99
C PRO A 138 8.15 -8.16 -15.41
N SER A 139 8.60 -9.06 -14.52
CA SER A 139 9.97 -9.02 -14.05
C SER A 139 10.91 -9.47 -15.16
N LYS A 140 11.96 -8.67 -15.41
CA LYS A 140 13.00 -9.03 -16.39
C LYS A 140 13.94 -10.12 -15.84
N ASP A 141 14.01 -10.24 -14.52
CA ASP A 141 14.91 -11.15 -13.83
C ASP A 141 14.23 -12.47 -13.44
N ALA A 142 12.90 -12.53 -13.50
CA ALA A 142 12.15 -13.76 -13.27
C ALA A 142 11.98 -14.54 -14.58
N PRO A 143 12.15 -15.87 -14.57
CA PRO A 143 12.07 -16.69 -15.78
C PRO A 143 10.63 -16.87 -16.31
N ASP A 144 9.63 -16.38 -15.60
CA ASP A 144 8.22 -16.69 -15.84
C ASP A 144 7.45 -15.64 -16.66
N ALA A 145 8.07 -14.52 -16.98
CA ALA A 145 7.45 -13.37 -17.66
C ALA A 145 6.12 -12.87 -16.98
N GLN A 146 5.87 -13.28 -15.75
CA GLN A 146 4.71 -12.86 -14.98
C GLN A 146 4.94 -11.49 -14.32
N PRO A 147 3.88 -10.78 -13.90
CA PRO A 147 4.02 -9.55 -13.13
C PRO A 147 4.97 -9.72 -11.95
N PHE A 148 5.76 -8.68 -11.68
CA PHE A 148 6.68 -8.69 -10.54
C PHE A 148 5.93 -8.94 -9.23
N GLY A 149 4.75 -8.31 -9.07
CA GLY A 149 3.91 -8.48 -7.91
C GLY A 149 4.24 -7.48 -6.79
N VAL A 150 4.08 -7.92 -5.55
CA VAL A 150 4.35 -7.08 -4.38
C VAL A 150 5.83 -6.72 -4.31
N VAL A 151 6.12 -5.42 -4.30
CA VAL A 151 7.47 -4.87 -4.14
C VAL A 151 7.79 -4.69 -2.66
N THR A 152 6.89 -4.03 -1.93
CA THR A 152 7.07 -3.75 -0.50
C THR A 152 5.72 -3.57 0.18
N ALA A 153 5.72 -3.75 1.50
CA ALA A 153 4.63 -3.34 2.38
C ALA A 153 5.22 -2.72 3.64
N TYR A 154 4.60 -1.65 4.13
CA TYR A 154 5.07 -0.92 5.31
C TYR A 154 3.94 -0.16 5.98
N CYS A 155 4.14 0.23 7.24
CA CYS A 155 3.18 1.02 7.99
C CYS A 155 3.45 2.51 7.90
N LYS A 156 2.38 3.31 7.92
CA LYS A 156 2.43 4.77 8.06
C LYS A 156 1.46 5.23 9.13
N VAL A 157 1.94 6.10 10.01
CA VAL A 157 1.07 6.85 10.90
C VAL A 157 0.39 7.94 10.07
N PRO A 158 -0.95 8.05 10.03
CA PRO A 158 -1.65 9.02 9.19
C PRO A 158 -1.17 10.46 9.38
N ALA A 159 -0.82 10.84 10.62
CA ALA A 159 -0.31 12.17 10.97
C ALA A 159 1.16 12.40 10.58
N ARG A 160 1.91 11.37 10.15
CA ARG A 160 3.35 11.42 9.81
C ARG A 160 3.63 10.69 8.51
N ALA A 161 2.89 11.02 7.47
CA ALA A 161 2.89 10.31 6.19
C ALA A 161 4.26 10.21 5.47
N ASN A 162 5.27 10.96 5.91
CA ASN A 162 6.58 11.00 5.27
C ASN A 162 7.60 10.00 5.86
N VAL A 163 7.23 9.25 6.90
CA VAL A 163 8.11 8.28 7.55
C VAL A 163 7.56 6.89 7.31
N GLU A 164 8.36 6.03 6.67
CA GLU A 164 8.10 4.60 6.63
C GLU A 164 8.43 4.03 8.00
N ASN A 165 7.49 3.29 8.58
CA ASN A 165 7.67 2.74 9.91
C ASN A 165 7.61 1.22 9.86
N LEU A 166 8.31 0.60 10.80
CA LEU A 166 8.02 -0.78 11.16
C LEU A 166 6.56 -0.87 11.60
N CYS A 167 5.87 -1.88 11.11
CA CYS A 167 4.53 -2.16 11.58
C CYS A 167 4.60 -2.67 13.02
N PRO A 168 3.79 -2.12 13.92
CA PRO A 168 3.68 -2.66 15.27
C PRO A 168 3.01 -4.04 15.23
N GLU A 169 3.37 -4.91 16.17
CA GLU A 169 2.90 -6.31 16.22
C GLU A 169 1.39 -6.44 16.19
N TRP A 170 0.68 -5.54 16.87
CA TRP A 170 -0.79 -5.56 16.87
C TRP A 170 -1.44 -5.46 15.48
N VAL A 171 -0.73 -4.92 14.47
CA VAL A 171 -1.21 -4.91 13.08
C VAL A 171 -1.23 -6.33 12.52
N ASN A 172 -0.20 -7.12 12.83
CA ASN A 172 -0.12 -8.51 12.43
C ASN A 172 -1.14 -9.38 13.19
N ASP A 173 -1.43 -9.04 14.45
CA ASP A 173 -2.37 -9.77 15.32
C ASP A 173 -3.84 -9.35 15.10
N SER A 174 -4.11 -8.28 14.36
CA SER A 174 -5.45 -7.71 14.15
C SER A 174 -6.36 -8.52 13.24
N LEU A 175 -6.03 -9.76 12.93
CA LEU A 175 -6.68 -10.52 11.87
C LEU A 175 -7.29 -11.84 12.33
#